data_aa5ae36cc2b400daaf8ec97470e270c5
#
_entry.id   aa5ae36cc2b400daaf8ec97470e270c5
#
_cell.length_a   1.000
_cell.length_b   1.000
_cell.length_c   1.000
_cell.angle_alpha   90.00
_cell.angle_beta   90.00
_cell.angle_gamma   90.00
#
_symmetry.space_group_name_H-M   'P 1'
#
loop_
_entity.id
_entity.type
_entity.pdbx_description
1 polymer ?
#
loop_
_entity_poly.entity_id
_entity_poly.type
_entity_poly.pdbx_seq_one_letter_code
_entity_poly.pdbx_strand_id
1 'polypeptide(L)'
;GNISGSNSSVDYSLQEYANDVVMALKNVCDESGLPHPHIISESGRALVAHHAVMIVDVVDITRRINDTAPKEPDADSPVQLRQLWDTLSEFDALQAREALHDVTAYREDINKLFVLGHATLSDRAHADDLYWRIISKIMTAMDESELSQLEPGLNSKMADRYFCNFSVFQSLPDSWAINQVFPVMPIHRLNEEPDRQAILVDITCDSDGKIEDFPLQNGISPTLPLHTERSGESYLLGIFLTGAYQEILGDLHNLFGDTHAVHVRMDGDHYELEQVVAGESVAEVLDYVQFHEKVLLDRMRRQLQEARLQGRISAREANRFLRCYQEGLQGYTYLEDESPGAV
;
A
#
# COMPACT_ATOMS: atom_id res chain seq x y z
N GLY A 1 -4.89 14.56 -17.67
CA GLY A 1 -3.91 15.17 -16.77
C GLY A 1 -4.31 14.92 -15.34
N ASN A 2 -3.39 14.47 -14.52
CA ASN A 2 -3.66 14.32 -13.10
C ASN A 2 -3.66 15.71 -12.46
N ILE A 3 -4.78 16.11 -11.89
CA ILE A 3 -4.84 17.27 -11.01
C ILE A 3 -4.27 16.84 -9.66
N SER A 4 -2.95 16.74 -9.57
CA SER A 4 -2.26 16.55 -8.31
C SER A 4 -1.49 17.81 -7.97
N GLY A 5 -1.42 18.20 -6.71
CA GLY A 5 -0.60 19.32 -6.27
C GLY A 5 0.92 19.08 -6.36
N SER A 6 1.35 17.99 -7.01
CA SER A 6 2.75 17.65 -7.20
C SER A 6 3.34 18.35 -8.43
N ASN A 7 4.64 18.63 -8.42
CA ASN A 7 5.35 19.24 -9.55
C ASN A 7 5.33 18.38 -10.83
N SER A 8 4.90 17.12 -10.76
CA SER A 8 4.72 16.20 -11.90
C SER A 8 3.30 16.23 -12.50
N SER A 9 2.39 16.98 -11.90
CA SER A 9 1.01 17.15 -12.37
C SER A 9 0.90 18.28 -13.36
N VAL A 10 0.03 18.13 -14.36
CA VAL A 10 -0.27 19.15 -15.37
C VAL A 10 -1.77 19.43 -15.37
N ASP A 11 -2.13 20.71 -15.29
CA ASP A 11 -3.52 21.18 -15.26
C ASP A 11 -4.07 21.50 -16.66
N TYR A 12 -3.63 20.76 -17.67
CA TYR A 12 -4.11 20.93 -19.03
C TYR A 12 -4.37 19.60 -19.73
N SER A 13 -5.33 19.59 -20.63
CA SER A 13 -5.62 18.44 -21.49
C SER A 13 -4.55 18.28 -22.58
N LEU A 14 -4.49 17.08 -23.18
CA LEU A 14 -3.62 16.82 -24.34
C LEU A 14 -3.91 17.78 -25.49
N GLN A 15 -5.18 18.14 -25.69
CA GLN A 15 -5.58 19.09 -26.74
C GLN A 15 -5.09 20.52 -26.46
N GLU A 16 -5.16 20.96 -25.21
CA GLU A 16 -4.63 22.28 -24.79
C GLU A 16 -3.12 22.34 -24.98
N TYR A 17 -2.39 21.29 -24.52
CA TYR A 17 -0.95 21.18 -24.75
C TYR A 17 -0.60 21.28 -26.26
N ALA A 18 -1.29 20.52 -27.09
CA ALA A 18 -1.06 20.54 -28.54
C ALA A 18 -1.37 21.92 -29.14
N ASN A 19 -2.46 22.56 -28.73
CA ASN A 19 -2.83 23.88 -29.19
C ASN A 19 -1.79 24.95 -28.80
N ASP A 20 -1.34 24.93 -27.54
CA ASP A 20 -0.37 25.93 -27.05
C ASP A 20 0.97 25.81 -27.78
N VAL A 21 1.48 24.61 -27.95
CA VAL A 21 2.75 24.38 -28.67
C VAL A 21 2.62 24.78 -30.15
N VAL A 22 1.55 24.35 -30.82
CA VAL A 22 1.34 24.61 -32.26
C VAL A 22 1.12 26.09 -32.48
N MET A 23 0.28 26.76 -31.67
CA MET A 23 -0.02 28.17 -31.85
C MET A 23 1.18 29.06 -31.55
N ALA A 24 1.96 28.76 -30.50
CA ALA A 24 3.18 29.50 -30.17
C ALA A 24 4.18 29.44 -31.33
N LEU A 25 4.47 28.26 -31.85
CA LEU A 25 5.38 28.10 -32.99
C LEU A 25 4.85 28.76 -34.27
N LYS A 26 3.56 28.58 -34.56
CA LYS A 26 2.90 29.21 -35.73
C LYS A 26 3.05 30.72 -35.70
N ASN A 27 2.70 31.35 -34.58
CA ASN A 27 2.75 32.82 -34.45
C ASN A 27 4.17 33.36 -34.71
N VAL A 28 5.17 32.76 -34.07
CA VAL A 28 6.58 33.16 -34.27
C VAL A 28 7.03 33.00 -35.73
N CYS A 29 6.65 31.88 -36.36
CA CYS A 29 7.01 31.65 -37.77
C CYS A 29 6.30 32.63 -38.72
N ASP A 30 5.02 32.89 -38.52
CA ASP A 30 4.23 33.84 -39.32
C ASP A 30 4.77 35.28 -39.20
N GLU A 31 5.05 35.73 -37.97
CA GLU A 31 5.64 37.06 -37.72
C GLU A 31 7.04 37.22 -38.31
N SER A 32 7.81 36.13 -38.33
CA SER A 32 9.19 36.15 -38.86
C SER A 32 9.29 35.81 -40.33
N GLY A 33 8.18 35.47 -41.00
CA GLY A 33 8.16 35.03 -42.41
C GLY A 33 8.91 33.72 -42.65
N LEU A 34 8.96 32.83 -41.64
CA LEU A 34 9.64 31.54 -41.70
C LEU A 34 8.65 30.39 -41.98
N PRO A 35 9.09 29.32 -42.65
CA PRO A 35 8.27 28.11 -42.80
C PRO A 35 7.99 27.47 -41.45
N HIS A 36 6.79 26.86 -41.29
CA HIS A 36 6.42 26.15 -40.08
C HIS A 36 7.27 24.87 -39.96
N PRO A 37 7.86 24.61 -38.79
CA PRO A 37 8.67 23.40 -38.55
C PRO A 37 7.81 22.15 -38.37
N HIS A 38 8.40 20.99 -38.59
CA HIS A 38 7.86 19.74 -38.08
C HIS A 38 8.11 19.67 -36.57
N ILE A 39 7.08 19.29 -35.83
CA ILE A 39 7.16 19.15 -34.37
C ILE A 39 7.32 17.68 -34.02
N ILE A 40 8.33 17.36 -33.23
CA ILE A 40 8.56 16.03 -32.64
C ILE A 40 8.58 16.22 -31.13
N SER A 41 7.75 15.47 -30.43
CA SER A 41 7.70 15.51 -28.97
C SER A 41 7.98 14.12 -28.37
N GLU A 42 8.63 14.10 -27.21
CA GLU A 42 8.80 12.93 -26.39
C GLU A 42 7.75 12.97 -25.28
N SER A 43 6.65 12.24 -25.48
CA SER A 43 5.48 12.26 -24.58
C SER A 43 5.20 10.88 -24.01
N GLY A 44 6.24 10.23 -23.43
CA GLY A 44 6.24 8.82 -23.03
C GLY A 44 5.04 8.45 -22.15
N ARG A 45 4.85 9.11 -21.01
CA ARG A 45 3.76 8.79 -20.08
C ARG A 45 2.37 8.95 -20.72
N ALA A 46 2.16 10.00 -21.49
CA ALA A 46 0.88 10.24 -22.17
C ALA A 46 0.54 9.17 -23.21
N LEU A 47 1.56 8.55 -23.82
CA LEU A 47 1.39 7.52 -24.85
C LEU A 47 1.25 6.11 -24.26
N VAL A 48 1.95 5.79 -23.18
CA VAL A 48 2.09 4.39 -22.74
C VAL A 48 1.59 4.11 -21.32
N ALA A 49 1.26 5.11 -20.49
CA ALA A 49 0.81 4.83 -19.12
C ALA A 49 -0.42 3.92 -19.08
N HIS A 50 -1.35 4.08 -20.00
CA HIS A 50 -2.64 3.39 -20.00
C HIS A 50 -2.60 1.95 -20.54
N HIS A 51 -1.46 1.45 -21.03
CA HIS A 51 -1.39 0.10 -21.60
C HIS A 51 -1.23 -0.98 -20.54
N ALA A 52 -0.90 -0.65 -19.32
CA ALA A 52 -0.78 -1.62 -18.24
C ALA A 52 -1.63 -1.25 -17.02
N VAL A 53 -2.12 -2.28 -16.36
CA VAL A 53 -2.83 -2.24 -15.07
C VAL A 53 -2.15 -3.25 -14.17
N MET A 54 -1.80 -2.84 -12.97
CA MET A 54 -1.32 -3.75 -11.94
C MET A 54 -2.50 -4.24 -11.12
N ILE A 55 -2.59 -5.53 -10.88
CA ILE A 55 -3.60 -6.15 -10.01
C ILE A 55 -2.91 -6.66 -8.77
N VAL A 56 -3.41 -6.26 -7.60
CA VAL A 56 -2.88 -6.66 -6.31
C VAL A 56 -3.98 -7.28 -5.45
N ASP A 57 -3.62 -8.32 -4.68
CA ASP A 57 -4.50 -8.91 -3.69
C ASP A 57 -4.27 -8.29 -2.32
N VAL A 58 -5.33 -8.07 -1.57
CA VAL A 58 -5.28 -7.63 -0.17
C VAL A 58 -5.13 -8.87 0.72
N VAL A 59 -3.96 -8.98 1.35
CA VAL A 59 -3.60 -10.17 2.15
C VAL A 59 -3.89 -10.02 3.64
N ASP A 60 -3.98 -8.78 4.14
CA ASP A 60 -4.34 -8.50 5.54
C ASP A 60 -4.91 -7.09 5.69
N ILE A 61 -5.67 -6.86 6.76
CA ILE A 61 -6.25 -5.56 7.08
C ILE A 61 -6.07 -5.26 8.56
N THR A 62 -5.41 -4.13 8.84
CA THR A 62 -5.34 -3.60 10.19
C THR A 62 -6.33 -2.44 10.35
N ARG A 63 -7.32 -2.62 11.19
CA ARG A 63 -8.34 -1.60 11.51
C ARG A 63 -7.91 -0.74 12.68
N ARG A 64 -8.22 0.55 12.58
CA ARG A 64 -8.01 1.48 13.70
C ARG A 64 -8.99 1.26 14.84
N ILE A 65 -10.23 0.95 14.49
CA ILE A 65 -11.31 0.69 15.43
C ILE A 65 -11.81 -0.72 15.20
N ASN A 66 -11.72 -1.56 16.23
CA ASN A 66 -12.27 -2.91 16.19
C ASN A 66 -13.80 -2.88 16.25
N ASP A 67 -14.44 -3.84 15.63
CA ASP A 67 -15.92 -3.99 15.65
C ASP A 67 -16.45 -4.44 17.03
N THR A 68 -15.56 -4.83 17.95
CA THR A 68 -15.94 -5.19 19.32
C THR A 68 -16.31 -3.95 20.12
N ALA A 69 -17.33 -4.09 21.00
CA ALA A 69 -17.68 -3.01 21.90
C ALA A 69 -16.49 -2.67 22.84
N PRO A 70 -16.23 -1.36 23.12
CA PRO A 70 -15.21 -0.98 24.05
C PRO A 70 -15.54 -1.48 25.45
N LYS A 71 -14.52 -1.77 26.23
CA LYS A 71 -14.67 -2.21 27.63
C LYS A 71 -14.44 -1.05 28.58
N GLU A 72 -15.18 -1.06 29.70
CA GLU A 72 -14.90 -0.16 30.80
C GLU A 72 -13.57 -0.56 31.47
N PRO A 73 -12.68 0.39 31.79
CA PRO A 73 -11.45 0.12 32.52
C PRO A 73 -11.71 -0.39 33.93
N ASP A 74 -10.85 -1.28 34.42
CA ASP A 74 -10.92 -1.78 35.79
C ASP A 74 -10.68 -0.64 36.81
N ALA A 75 -11.15 -0.83 38.06
CA ALA A 75 -11.08 0.17 39.09
C ALA A 75 -9.64 0.57 39.46
N ASP A 76 -8.67 -0.31 39.29
CA ASP A 76 -7.24 -0.10 39.54
C ASP A 76 -6.44 0.35 38.30
N SER A 77 -7.13 0.53 37.15
CA SER A 77 -6.52 1.09 35.95
C SER A 77 -6.02 2.53 36.18
N PRO A 78 -5.02 2.99 35.38
CA PRO A 78 -4.56 4.38 35.42
C PRO A 78 -5.71 5.39 35.30
N VAL A 79 -5.59 6.52 36.01
CA VAL A 79 -6.64 7.57 36.02
C VAL A 79 -6.94 8.05 34.59
N GLN A 80 -5.92 8.22 33.77
CA GLN A 80 -6.05 8.68 32.38
C GLN A 80 -6.87 7.72 31.52
N LEU A 81 -6.78 6.41 31.77
CA LEU A 81 -7.57 5.42 31.04
C LEU A 81 -9.08 5.54 31.39
N ARG A 82 -9.38 5.81 32.68
CA ARG A 82 -10.76 6.10 33.11
C ARG A 82 -11.28 7.41 32.52
N GLN A 83 -10.44 8.45 32.47
CA GLN A 83 -10.79 9.74 31.84
C GLN A 83 -11.11 9.55 30.33
N LEU A 84 -10.35 8.71 29.62
CA LEU A 84 -10.70 8.35 28.23
C LEU A 84 -12.06 7.65 28.15
N TRP A 85 -12.35 6.73 29.05
CA TRP A 85 -13.65 6.06 29.12
C TRP A 85 -14.79 7.02 29.39
N ASP A 86 -14.64 7.91 30.38
CA ASP A 86 -15.64 8.93 30.73
C ASP A 86 -15.91 9.84 29.51
N THR A 87 -14.84 10.31 28.86
CA THR A 87 -14.97 11.13 27.64
C THR A 87 -15.70 10.39 26.51
N LEU A 88 -15.43 9.08 26.30
CA LEU A 88 -16.13 8.29 25.31
C LEU A 88 -17.60 8.11 25.61
N SER A 89 -17.91 7.85 26.89
CA SER A 89 -19.27 7.53 27.38
C SER A 89 -20.15 8.76 27.44
N GLU A 90 -19.61 9.92 27.83
CA GLU A 90 -20.28 11.18 27.99
C GLU A 90 -20.03 12.18 26.85
N PHE A 91 -19.54 11.72 25.71
CA PHE A 91 -19.12 12.57 24.60
C PHE A 91 -20.22 13.57 24.18
N ASP A 92 -19.87 14.86 24.28
CA ASP A 92 -20.70 15.97 23.80
C ASP A 92 -20.07 16.59 22.54
N ALA A 93 -20.83 16.60 21.45
CA ALA A 93 -20.40 17.18 20.16
C ALA A 93 -20.07 18.69 20.26
N LEU A 94 -20.72 19.44 21.20
CA LEU A 94 -20.43 20.85 21.42
C LEU A 94 -19.06 21.09 22.05
N GLN A 95 -18.48 20.09 22.68
CA GLN A 95 -17.17 20.12 23.32
C GLN A 95 -16.09 19.33 22.55
N ALA A 96 -16.35 18.99 21.28
CA ALA A 96 -15.46 18.14 20.48
C ALA A 96 -14.01 18.66 20.41
N ARG A 97 -13.81 19.98 20.33
CA ARG A 97 -12.48 20.62 20.32
C ARG A 97 -11.72 20.44 21.63
N GLU A 98 -12.40 20.63 22.75
CA GLU A 98 -11.83 20.41 24.08
C GLU A 98 -11.51 18.93 24.30
N ALA A 99 -12.45 18.06 23.93
CA ALA A 99 -12.25 16.61 23.97
C ALA A 99 -11.02 16.16 23.17
N LEU A 100 -10.77 16.71 21.96
CA LEU A 100 -9.59 16.41 21.17
C LEU A 100 -8.29 16.69 21.91
N HIS A 101 -8.22 17.87 22.58
CA HIS A 101 -7.05 18.25 23.36
C HIS A 101 -6.83 17.30 24.55
N ASP A 102 -7.90 17.04 25.31
CA ASP A 102 -7.83 16.23 26.52
C ASP A 102 -7.47 14.77 26.23
N VAL A 103 -8.11 14.13 25.24
CA VAL A 103 -7.82 12.73 24.91
C VAL A 103 -6.42 12.54 24.37
N THR A 104 -5.89 13.53 23.65
CA THR A 104 -4.50 13.52 23.18
C THR A 104 -3.54 13.55 24.37
N ALA A 105 -3.78 14.43 25.35
CA ALA A 105 -2.98 14.50 26.58
C ALA A 105 -3.06 13.20 27.39
N TYR A 106 -4.26 12.64 27.58
CA TYR A 106 -4.44 11.39 28.34
C TYR A 106 -3.71 10.21 27.69
N ARG A 107 -3.78 10.10 26.36
CA ARG A 107 -3.06 9.07 25.61
C ARG A 107 -1.54 9.22 25.75
N GLU A 108 -1.02 10.44 25.64
CA GLU A 108 0.41 10.70 25.83
C GLU A 108 0.88 10.34 27.24
N ASP A 109 0.09 10.66 28.26
CA ASP A 109 0.41 10.34 29.63
C ASP A 109 0.41 8.83 29.91
N ILE A 110 -0.53 8.07 29.35
CA ILE A 110 -0.50 6.60 29.39
C ILE A 110 0.78 6.06 28.73
N ASN A 111 1.20 6.61 27.58
CA ASN A 111 2.44 6.22 26.94
C ASN A 111 3.67 6.52 27.83
N LYS A 112 3.71 7.66 28.51
CA LYS A 112 4.77 7.98 29.48
C LYS A 112 4.76 7.00 30.65
N LEU A 113 3.58 6.71 31.22
CA LEU A 113 3.44 5.73 32.30
C LEU A 113 3.90 4.33 31.87
N PHE A 114 3.60 3.91 30.64
CA PHE A 114 4.06 2.64 30.10
C PHE A 114 5.60 2.58 29.98
N VAL A 115 6.24 3.62 29.45
CA VAL A 115 7.70 3.70 29.35
C VAL A 115 8.36 3.67 30.74
N LEU A 116 7.73 4.26 31.75
CA LEU A 116 8.20 4.25 33.14
C LEU A 116 7.88 2.96 33.91
N GLY A 117 7.15 2.03 33.30
CA GLY A 117 6.76 0.76 33.93
C GLY A 117 5.59 0.88 34.92
N HIS A 118 4.83 1.99 34.89
CA HIS A 118 3.65 2.24 35.72
C HIS A 118 2.31 1.93 35.02
N ALA A 119 2.33 1.63 33.76
CA ALA A 119 1.20 1.08 32.98
C ALA A 119 1.62 -0.17 32.25
N THR A 120 0.67 -1.08 32.03
CA THR A 120 0.91 -2.32 31.29
C THR A 120 0.72 -2.13 29.78
N LEU A 121 1.16 -3.09 28.97
CA LEU A 121 0.87 -3.11 27.54
C LEU A 121 -0.65 -3.17 27.27
N SER A 122 -1.40 -3.86 28.13
CA SER A 122 -2.87 -3.91 28.05
C SER A 122 -3.51 -2.54 28.28
N ASP A 123 -3.03 -1.77 29.27
CA ASP A 123 -3.52 -0.40 29.50
C ASP A 123 -3.25 0.51 28.31
N ARG A 124 -2.07 0.42 27.71
CA ARG A 124 -1.72 1.19 26.53
C ARG A 124 -2.58 0.82 25.32
N ALA A 125 -2.79 -0.48 25.08
CA ALA A 125 -3.64 -0.95 23.99
C ALA A 125 -5.10 -0.51 24.17
N HIS A 126 -5.59 -0.56 25.40
CA HIS A 126 -6.94 -0.11 25.76
C HIS A 126 -7.09 1.40 25.58
N ALA A 127 -6.08 2.18 25.99
CA ALA A 127 -6.09 3.63 25.80
C ALA A 127 -6.08 4.00 24.30
N ASP A 128 -5.32 3.28 23.46
CA ASP A 128 -5.33 3.49 22.03
C ASP A 128 -6.72 3.17 21.42
N ASP A 129 -7.39 2.09 21.82
CA ASP A 129 -8.74 1.76 21.34
C ASP A 129 -9.76 2.84 21.73
N LEU A 130 -9.79 3.27 22.99
CA LEU A 130 -10.67 4.34 23.45
C LEU A 130 -10.39 5.67 22.73
N TYR A 131 -9.12 6.04 22.60
CA TYR A 131 -8.70 7.26 21.90
C TYR A 131 -9.23 7.30 20.47
N TRP A 132 -9.02 6.25 19.67
CA TRP A 132 -9.46 6.24 18.28
C TRP A 132 -10.99 6.25 18.14
N ARG A 133 -11.72 5.65 19.05
CA ARG A 133 -13.20 5.73 19.10
C ARG A 133 -13.68 7.15 19.39
N ILE A 134 -13.03 7.85 20.30
CA ILE A 134 -13.35 9.26 20.61
C ILE A 134 -13.01 10.12 19.39
N ILE A 135 -11.83 9.93 18.78
CA ILE A 135 -11.45 10.63 17.55
C ILE A 135 -12.48 10.44 16.44
N SER A 136 -13.01 9.23 16.25
CA SER A 136 -14.07 8.98 15.27
C SER A 136 -15.34 9.81 15.55
N LYS A 137 -15.75 9.94 16.82
CA LYS A 137 -16.88 10.81 17.21
C LYS A 137 -16.57 12.29 16.96
N ILE A 138 -15.36 12.73 17.27
CA ILE A 138 -14.90 14.11 17.03
C ILE A 138 -14.93 14.43 15.53
N MET A 139 -14.42 13.54 14.67
CA MET A 139 -14.45 13.70 13.20
C MET A 139 -15.87 13.82 12.64
N THR A 140 -16.84 13.17 13.28
CA THR A 140 -18.26 13.29 12.89
C THR A 140 -18.88 14.61 13.38
N ALA A 141 -18.37 15.18 14.46
CA ALA A 141 -18.94 16.37 15.13
C ALA A 141 -18.33 17.70 14.65
N MET A 142 -17.13 17.68 14.04
CA MET A 142 -16.39 18.88 13.61
C MET A 142 -16.33 19.01 12.11
N ASP A 143 -16.22 20.25 11.61
CA ASP A 143 -15.97 20.50 10.20
C ASP A 143 -14.55 20.03 9.80
N GLU A 144 -14.42 19.43 8.64
CA GLU A 144 -13.16 18.90 8.11
C GLU A 144 -12.05 19.96 8.02
N SER A 145 -12.39 21.20 7.66
CA SER A 145 -11.45 22.32 7.58
C SER A 145 -10.89 22.72 8.95
N GLU A 146 -11.71 22.72 9.99
CA GLU A 146 -11.30 23.00 11.37
C GLU A 146 -10.44 21.85 11.91
N LEU A 147 -10.87 20.63 11.70
CA LEU A 147 -10.15 19.44 12.15
C LEU A 147 -8.77 19.33 11.51
N SER A 148 -8.66 19.60 10.21
CA SER A 148 -7.39 19.60 9.48
C SER A 148 -6.39 20.66 9.97
N GLN A 149 -6.87 21.78 10.49
CA GLN A 149 -6.02 22.82 11.11
C GLN A 149 -5.52 22.39 12.50
N LEU A 150 -6.33 21.69 13.27
CA LEU A 150 -5.99 21.25 14.63
C LEU A 150 -5.09 20.02 14.64
N GLU A 151 -5.38 19.06 13.77
CA GLU A 151 -4.66 17.79 13.70
C GLU A 151 -4.46 17.39 12.20
N PRO A 152 -3.42 17.93 11.55
CA PRO A 152 -3.13 17.59 10.15
C PRO A 152 -2.92 16.10 9.94
N GLY A 153 -3.51 15.57 8.85
CA GLY A 153 -3.37 14.17 8.46
C GLY A 153 -4.16 13.19 9.33
N LEU A 154 -5.17 13.65 10.08
CA LEU A 154 -5.98 12.78 10.92
C LEU A 154 -6.77 11.75 10.11
N ASN A 155 -7.23 12.11 8.91
CA ASN A 155 -7.93 11.20 8.00
C ASN A 155 -7.06 9.98 7.67
N SER A 156 -5.79 10.19 7.27
CA SER A 156 -4.85 9.08 7.00
C SER A 156 -4.53 8.28 8.28
N LYS A 157 -4.43 8.94 9.43
CA LYS A 157 -4.19 8.27 10.72
C LYS A 157 -5.36 7.38 11.14
N MET A 158 -6.59 7.77 10.79
CA MET A 158 -7.82 7.02 11.05
C MET A 158 -8.11 5.92 10.04
N ALA A 159 -7.54 6.03 8.85
CA ALA A 159 -7.76 5.06 7.78
C ALA A 159 -7.33 3.64 8.19
N ASP A 160 -8.09 2.66 7.72
CA ASP A 160 -7.70 1.26 7.81
C ASP A 160 -6.49 1.02 6.89
N ARG A 161 -5.64 0.07 7.26
CA ARG A 161 -4.47 -0.31 6.48
C ARG A 161 -4.73 -1.60 5.76
N TYR A 162 -4.79 -1.54 4.43
CA TYR A 162 -4.97 -2.68 3.56
C TYR A 162 -3.60 -3.10 3.05
N PHE A 163 -3.09 -4.22 3.57
CA PHE A 163 -1.81 -4.80 3.15
C PHE A 163 -2.01 -5.53 1.83
N CYS A 164 -1.32 -5.07 0.80
CA CYS A 164 -1.43 -5.58 -0.55
C CYS A 164 -0.16 -6.35 -0.93
N ASN A 165 -0.33 -7.48 -1.61
CA ASN A 165 0.74 -8.38 -2.01
C ASN A 165 1.57 -7.82 -3.17
N PHE A 166 2.33 -6.78 -2.91
CA PHE A 166 3.24 -6.14 -3.86
C PHE A 166 4.33 -5.34 -3.13
N SER A 167 5.30 -4.81 -3.86
CA SER A 167 6.27 -3.82 -3.39
C SER A 167 6.06 -2.51 -4.15
N VAL A 168 5.89 -1.39 -3.42
CA VAL A 168 5.83 -0.05 -4.01
C VAL A 168 7.13 0.25 -4.76
N PHE A 169 8.26 -0.15 -4.20
CA PHE A 169 9.60 0.13 -4.75
C PHE A 169 9.84 -0.60 -6.06
N GLN A 170 9.38 -1.85 -6.16
CA GLN A 170 9.54 -2.66 -7.37
C GLN A 170 8.50 -2.31 -8.44
N SER A 171 7.24 -2.13 -8.04
CA SER A 171 6.12 -2.06 -9.00
C SER A 171 5.60 -0.65 -9.27
N LEU A 172 5.81 0.30 -8.35
CA LEU A 172 5.33 1.68 -8.45
C LEU A 172 6.39 2.69 -7.95
N PRO A 173 7.64 2.64 -8.46
CA PRO A 173 8.73 3.48 -7.97
C PRO A 173 8.42 4.98 -8.04
N ASP A 174 7.67 5.44 -9.02
CA ASP A 174 7.29 6.86 -9.16
C ASP A 174 6.37 7.31 -8.02
N SER A 175 5.64 6.41 -7.37
CA SER A 175 4.77 6.77 -6.23
C SER A 175 5.60 7.31 -5.07
N TRP A 176 6.67 6.61 -4.67
CA TRP A 176 7.52 7.03 -3.56
C TRP A 176 8.60 8.03 -3.98
N ALA A 177 9.15 7.90 -5.19
CA ALA A 177 10.30 8.70 -5.63
C ALA A 177 9.92 10.15 -6.03
N ILE A 178 8.73 10.35 -6.62
CA ILE A 178 8.30 11.64 -7.15
C ILE A 178 6.85 12.00 -6.79
N ASN A 179 6.24 11.29 -5.85
CA ASN A 179 4.84 11.46 -5.44
C ASN A 179 3.85 11.39 -6.62
N GLN A 180 4.12 10.52 -7.60
CA GLN A 180 3.18 10.27 -8.68
C GLN A 180 1.96 9.56 -8.13
N VAL A 181 0.77 10.09 -8.39
CA VAL A 181 -0.49 9.45 -8.01
C VAL A 181 -0.98 8.52 -9.10
N PHE A 182 -1.51 7.38 -8.71
CA PHE A 182 -2.10 6.37 -9.59
C PHE A 182 -3.58 6.17 -9.23
N PRO A 183 -4.49 6.09 -10.22
CA PRO A 183 -5.86 5.70 -9.95
C PRO A 183 -5.91 4.27 -9.42
N VAL A 184 -6.62 4.07 -8.32
CA VAL A 184 -6.81 2.75 -7.71
C VAL A 184 -8.28 2.52 -7.48
N MET A 185 -8.74 1.29 -7.76
CA MET A 185 -10.12 0.89 -7.44
C MET A 185 -10.22 -0.63 -7.26
N PRO A 186 -11.21 -1.13 -6.53
CA PRO A 186 -11.58 -2.53 -6.58
C PRO A 186 -11.95 -2.94 -8.00
N ILE A 187 -11.55 -4.15 -8.44
CA ILE A 187 -11.91 -4.69 -9.76
C ILE A 187 -13.11 -5.64 -9.71
N HIS A 188 -13.67 -5.82 -8.54
CA HIS A 188 -14.90 -6.59 -8.29
C HIS A 188 -15.77 -5.88 -7.25
N ARG A 189 -16.99 -6.39 -6.99
CA ARG A 189 -17.96 -5.77 -6.08
C ARG A 189 -18.36 -4.33 -6.50
N LEU A 190 -18.32 -4.02 -7.80
CA LEU A 190 -18.54 -2.68 -8.33
C LEU A 190 -19.99 -2.16 -8.16
N ASN A 191 -20.92 -3.01 -7.76
CA ASN A 191 -22.31 -2.66 -7.45
C ASN A 191 -22.54 -2.46 -5.95
N GLU A 192 -21.50 -2.54 -5.13
CA GLU A 192 -21.58 -2.34 -3.69
C GLU A 192 -21.00 -0.96 -3.35
N GLU A 193 -21.56 -0.29 -2.36
CA GLU A 193 -21.04 0.96 -1.86
C GLU A 193 -19.88 0.68 -0.88
N PRO A 194 -18.72 1.29 -1.06
CA PRO A 194 -17.61 1.16 -0.12
C PRO A 194 -17.98 1.71 1.25
N ASP A 195 -17.63 0.99 2.29
CA ASP A 195 -17.97 1.29 3.68
C ASP A 195 -16.76 1.59 4.58
N ARG A 196 -15.55 1.59 4.00
CA ARG A 196 -14.28 1.86 4.69
C ARG A 196 -13.49 2.95 4.01
N GLN A 197 -12.66 3.65 4.79
CA GLN A 197 -11.62 4.55 4.29
C GLN A 197 -10.26 3.92 4.58
N ALA A 198 -9.45 3.74 3.56
CA ALA A 198 -8.21 2.97 3.65
C ALA A 198 -7.01 3.70 3.05
N ILE A 199 -5.83 3.31 3.51
CA ILE A 199 -4.56 3.49 2.80
C ILE A 199 -4.06 2.12 2.37
N LEU A 200 -3.27 2.08 1.29
CA LEU A 200 -2.64 0.85 0.85
C LEU A 200 -1.22 0.77 1.42
N VAL A 201 -0.86 -0.40 1.89
CA VAL A 201 0.47 -0.70 2.43
C VAL A 201 1.00 -1.90 1.68
N ASP A 202 2.25 -1.85 1.24
CA ASP A 202 2.91 -2.98 0.63
C ASP A 202 3.39 -4.00 1.68
N ILE A 203 3.99 -5.10 1.23
CA ILE A 203 4.53 -6.14 2.14
C ILE A 203 6.01 -5.96 2.46
N THR A 204 6.63 -4.83 2.09
CA THR A 204 7.99 -4.52 2.51
C THR A 204 8.03 -4.08 3.98
N CYS A 205 9.21 -4.09 4.59
CA CYS A 205 9.36 -3.61 5.97
C CYS A 205 9.58 -2.08 6.06
N ASP A 206 9.65 -1.38 4.93
CA ASP A 206 9.91 0.04 4.89
C ASP A 206 8.66 0.87 5.20
N SER A 207 8.81 1.95 5.96
CA SER A 207 7.71 2.87 6.30
C SER A 207 7.16 3.63 5.09
N ASP A 208 7.93 3.73 4.01
CA ASP A 208 7.54 4.38 2.75
C ASP A 208 6.84 3.43 1.78
N GLY A 209 6.73 2.13 2.12
CA GLY A 209 6.00 1.11 1.39
C GLY A 209 4.49 1.28 1.48
N LYS A 210 3.94 2.44 1.08
CA LYS A 210 2.52 2.77 1.19
C LYS A 210 2.07 3.75 0.11
N ILE A 211 0.76 3.77 -0.15
CA ILE A 211 0.09 4.77 -0.98
C ILE A 211 -0.95 5.46 -0.12
N GLU A 212 -0.80 6.77 0.06
CA GLU A 212 -1.66 7.63 0.89
C GLU A 212 -2.29 8.78 0.10
N ASP A 213 -2.06 8.87 -1.22
CA ASP A 213 -2.61 9.90 -2.10
C ASP A 213 -3.33 9.24 -3.28
N PHE A 214 -4.63 9.50 -3.39
CA PHE A 214 -5.50 8.89 -4.38
C PHE A 214 -6.21 9.96 -5.21
N PRO A 215 -6.14 9.92 -6.55
CA PRO A 215 -6.88 10.84 -7.40
C PRO A 215 -8.35 10.43 -7.42
N LEU A 216 -9.20 11.21 -6.77
CA LEU A 216 -10.65 11.07 -6.77
C LEU A 216 -11.32 12.21 -7.56
N GLN A 217 -12.64 12.17 -7.72
CA GLN A 217 -13.38 13.15 -8.51
C GLN A 217 -13.17 14.62 -8.07
N ASN A 218 -12.95 14.84 -6.77
CA ASN A 218 -12.80 16.18 -6.17
C ASN A 218 -11.33 16.59 -5.94
N GLY A 219 -10.37 15.88 -6.53
CA GLY A 219 -8.94 16.12 -6.34
C GLY A 219 -8.23 14.95 -5.70
N ILE A 220 -7.15 15.24 -4.97
CA ILE A 220 -6.38 14.21 -4.23
C ILE A 220 -6.99 13.98 -2.87
N SER A 221 -7.30 12.73 -2.57
CA SER A 221 -7.75 12.28 -1.24
C SER A 221 -6.63 11.55 -0.51
N PRO A 222 -6.48 11.75 0.80
CA PRO A 222 -5.53 11.00 1.62
C PRO A 222 -6.00 9.58 1.95
N THR A 223 -7.17 9.18 1.49
CA THR A 223 -7.76 7.86 1.70
C THR A 223 -8.51 7.39 0.47
N LEU A 224 -8.61 6.07 0.31
CA LEU A 224 -9.36 5.39 -0.73
C LEU A 224 -10.61 4.73 -0.12
N PRO A 225 -11.82 4.96 -0.69
CA PRO A 225 -13.01 4.21 -0.30
C PRO A 225 -12.90 2.75 -0.73
N LEU A 226 -12.94 1.81 0.22
CA LEU A 226 -12.88 0.37 -0.01
C LEU A 226 -14.01 -0.35 0.74
N HIS A 227 -14.19 -1.62 0.45
CA HIS A 227 -15.21 -2.45 1.08
C HIS A 227 -14.61 -3.25 2.24
N THR A 228 -15.40 -3.49 3.28
CA THR A 228 -15.07 -4.49 4.31
C THR A 228 -14.78 -5.84 3.65
N GLU A 229 -13.69 -6.49 4.07
CA GLU A 229 -13.33 -7.83 3.59
C GLU A 229 -14.39 -8.87 3.92
N ARG A 230 -14.45 -9.93 3.10
CA ARG A 230 -15.28 -11.13 3.33
C ARG A 230 -14.40 -12.33 3.56
N SER A 231 -14.62 -13.03 4.66
CA SER A 231 -13.81 -14.21 4.99
C SER A 231 -13.82 -15.24 3.87
N GLY A 232 -12.63 -15.63 3.40
CA GLY A 232 -12.45 -16.62 2.35
C GLY A 232 -12.66 -16.11 0.92
N GLU A 233 -12.83 -14.81 0.72
CA GLU A 233 -12.88 -14.18 -0.60
C GLU A 233 -11.63 -13.31 -0.80
N SER A 234 -10.93 -13.46 -1.92
CA SER A 234 -9.86 -12.54 -2.33
C SER A 234 -10.43 -11.15 -2.59
N TYR A 235 -9.70 -10.13 -2.19
CA TYR A 235 -10.09 -8.75 -2.42
C TYR A 235 -9.05 -8.07 -3.34
N LEU A 236 -9.36 -8.01 -4.63
CA LEU A 236 -8.44 -7.55 -5.66
C LEU A 236 -8.63 -6.07 -5.98
N LEU A 237 -7.53 -5.34 -6.03
CA LEU A 237 -7.48 -3.94 -6.44
C LEU A 237 -6.73 -3.81 -7.77
N GLY A 238 -7.22 -2.95 -8.66
CA GLY A 238 -6.52 -2.53 -9.86
C GLY A 238 -5.86 -1.18 -9.64
N ILE A 239 -4.56 -1.09 -9.95
CA ILE A 239 -3.79 0.16 -9.98
C ILE A 239 -3.54 0.48 -11.45
N PHE A 240 -4.07 1.60 -11.91
CA PHE A 240 -4.13 1.94 -13.33
C PHE A 240 -3.02 2.92 -13.71
N LEU A 241 -2.74 3.04 -15.00
CA LEU A 241 -1.75 3.93 -15.60
C LEU A 241 -0.30 3.56 -15.24
N THR A 242 -0.03 2.28 -15.03
CA THR A 242 1.28 1.77 -14.64
C THR A 242 2.21 1.47 -15.83
N GLY A 243 1.75 1.62 -17.08
CA GLY A 243 2.50 1.24 -18.27
C GLY A 243 3.69 2.12 -18.64
N ALA A 244 3.92 3.23 -17.92
CA ALA A 244 5.05 4.12 -18.17
C ALA A 244 6.03 4.08 -17.00
N TYR A 245 7.25 3.63 -17.26
CA TYR A 245 8.44 3.66 -16.38
C TYR A 245 8.42 2.68 -15.19
N GLN A 246 7.26 2.25 -14.70
CA GLN A 246 7.17 1.56 -13.41
C GLN A 246 7.98 0.27 -13.37
N GLU A 247 7.74 -0.65 -14.31
CA GLU A 247 8.42 -1.93 -14.36
C GLU A 247 9.94 -1.79 -14.58
N ILE A 248 10.35 -0.88 -15.46
CA ILE A 248 11.76 -0.68 -15.84
C ILE A 248 12.59 0.06 -14.76
N LEU A 249 11.96 0.90 -13.95
CA LEU A 249 12.63 1.66 -12.87
C LEU A 249 12.45 1.02 -11.49
N GLY A 250 11.88 -0.18 -11.44
CA GLY A 250 11.69 -0.92 -10.20
C GLY A 250 13.00 -1.14 -9.44
N ASP A 251 12.94 -1.13 -8.11
CA ASP A 251 14.03 -1.38 -7.20
C ASP A 251 13.79 -2.67 -6.40
N LEU A 252 14.76 -3.54 -6.36
CA LEU A 252 14.74 -4.82 -5.63
C LEU A 252 14.76 -4.66 -4.09
N HIS A 253 14.13 -3.62 -3.57
CA HIS A 253 14.03 -3.37 -2.14
C HIS A 253 13.44 -4.58 -1.41
N ASN A 254 14.11 -5.03 -0.35
CA ASN A 254 13.83 -6.29 0.37
C ASN A 254 13.86 -7.56 -0.51
N LEU A 255 14.51 -7.50 -1.67
CA LEU A 255 14.64 -8.59 -2.63
C LEU A 255 13.29 -9.10 -3.16
N PHE A 256 12.31 -8.21 -3.30
CA PHE A 256 11.12 -8.48 -4.13
C PHE A 256 11.49 -8.28 -5.60
N GLY A 257 11.22 -9.27 -6.42
CA GLY A 257 11.48 -9.25 -7.86
C GLY A 257 10.29 -8.78 -8.69
N ASP A 258 10.40 -8.96 -10.00
CA ASP A 258 9.31 -8.65 -10.92
C ASP A 258 8.07 -9.50 -10.65
N THR A 259 6.89 -8.88 -10.82
CA THR A 259 5.61 -9.57 -10.65
C THR A 259 5.26 -10.39 -11.91
N HIS A 260 4.35 -11.38 -11.76
CA HIS A 260 3.76 -12.04 -12.92
C HIS A 260 3.13 -11.03 -13.87
N ALA A 261 3.35 -11.19 -15.15
CA ALA A 261 2.76 -10.35 -16.19
C ALA A 261 1.98 -11.18 -17.22
N VAL A 262 0.88 -10.63 -17.70
CA VAL A 262 0.04 -11.24 -18.72
C VAL A 262 -0.21 -10.22 -19.82
N HIS A 263 0.14 -10.58 -21.05
CA HIS A 263 -0.17 -9.77 -22.21
C HIS A 263 -1.56 -10.13 -22.73
N VAL A 264 -2.44 -9.13 -22.72
CA VAL A 264 -3.84 -9.29 -23.14
C VAL A 264 -4.09 -8.49 -24.40
N ARG A 265 -4.59 -9.14 -25.44
CA ARG A 265 -5.06 -8.48 -26.65
C ARG A 265 -6.58 -8.45 -26.68
N MET A 266 -7.14 -7.28 -26.91
CA MET A 266 -8.58 -7.12 -27.16
C MET A 266 -8.89 -7.28 -28.66
N ASP A 267 -9.90 -8.08 -28.98
CA ASP A 267 -10.43 -8.22 -30.33
C ASP A 267 -11.97 -8.06 -30.28
N GLY A 268 -12.42 -6.81 -30.45
CA GLY A 268 -13.82 -6.46 -30.26
C GLY A 268 -14.26 -6.69 -28.81
N ASP A 269 -15.26 -7.56 -28.64
CA ASP A 269 -15.80 -7.94 -27.31
C ASP A 269 -15.06 -9.14 -26.68
N HIS A 270 -14.03 -9.66 -27.33
CA HIS A 270 -13.25 -10.79 -26.86
C HIS A 270 -11.85 -10.37 -26.47
N TYR A 271 -11.21 -11.17 -25.61
CA TYR A 271 -9.80 -10.99 -25.27
C TYR A 271 -9.05 -12.30 -25.46
N GLU A 272 -7.77 -12.18 -25.78
CA GLU A 272 -6.83 -13.29 -25.88
C GLU A 272 -5.64 -13.04 -24.94
N LEU A 273 -5.23 -14.07 -24.22
CA LEU A 273 -3.98 -14.06 -23.46
C LEU A 273 -2.85 -14.46 -24.41
N GLU A 274 -2.08 -13.49 -24.88
CA GLU A 274 -1.01 -13.74 -25.86
C GLU A 274 0.24 -14.33 -25.22
N GLN A 275 0.58 -13.85 -24.03
CA GLN A 275 1.78 -14.29 -23.32
C GLN A 275 1.56 -14.19 -21.80
N VAL A 276 2.01 -15.21 -21.10
CA VAL A 276 2.13 -15.20 -19.63
C VAL A 276 3.62 -15.25 -19.29
N VAL A 277 4.09 -14.25 -18.56
CA VAL A 277 5.47 -14.13 -18.09
C VAL A 277 5.47 -14.37 -16.59
N ALA A 278 6.23 -15.37 -16.16
CA ALA A 278 6.41 -15.61 -14.73
C ALA A 278 7.24 -14.49 -14.11
N GLY A 279 6.84 -14.07 -12.91
CA GLY A 279 7.66 -13.18 -12.10
C GLY A 279 8.90 -13.89 -11.56
N GLU A 280 9.81 -13.15 -10.98
CA GLU A 280 11.10 -13.65 -10.54
C GLU A 280 11.00 -14.55 -9.31
N SER A 281 11.74 -15.64 -9.36
CA SER A 281 11.94 -16.54 -8.22
C SER A 281 12.95 -15.97 -7.21
N VAL A 282 12.92 -16.51 -5.99
CA VAL A 282 13.90 -16.18 -4.94
C VAL A 282 15.34 -16.40 -5.43
N ALA A 283 15.59 -17.49 -6.19
CA ALA A 283 16.91 -17.78 -6.71
C ALA A 283 17.39 -16.73 -7.73
N GLU A 284 16.51 -16.25 -8.61
CA GLU A 284 16.84 -15.21 -9.59
C GLU A 284 17.19 -13.90 -8.92
N VAL A 285 16.39 -13.46 -7.95
CA VAL A 285 16.67 -12.21 -7.21
C VAL A 285 17.92 -12.33 -6.35
N LEU A 286 18.20 -13.49 -5.76
CA LEU A 286 19.45 -13.76 -5.02
C LEU A 286 20.69 -13.69 -5.92
N ASP A 287 20.56 -14.07 -7.20
CA ASP A 287 21.66 -13.97 -8.17
C ASP A 287 22.11 -12.52 -8.41
N TYR A 288 21.21 -11.53 -8.40
CA TYR A 288 21.58 -10.11 -8.49
C TYR A 288 22.51 -9.66 -7.37
N VAL A 289 22.36 -10.25 -6.17
CA VAL A 289 23.20 -9.97 -5.01
C VAL A 289 24.28 -11.04 -4.79
N GLN A 290 24.58 -11.84 -5.81
CA GLN A 290 25.67 -12.83 -5.89
C GLN A 290 25.53 -14.02 -4.94
N PHE A 291 24.32 -14.38 -4.55
CA PHE A 291 24.01 -15.62 -3.84
C PHE A 291 23.45 -16.67 -4.82
N HIS A 292 24.35 -17.42 -5.45
CA HIS A 292 23.98 -18.40 -6.48
C HIS A 292 23.35 -19.67 -5.89
N GLU A 293 22.22 -20.11 -6.44
CA GLU A 293 21.46 -21.29 -6.00
C GLU A 293 22.35 -22.53 -5.76
N LYS A 294 23.23 -22.84 -6.72
CA LYS A 294 24.11 -24.00 -6.62
C LYS A 294 25.00 -23.97 -5.37
N VAL A 295 25.54 -22.80 -5.03
CA VAL A 295 26.40 -22.63 -3.84
C VAL A 295 25.60 -22.80 -2.57
N LEU A 296 24.39 -22.26 -2.52
CA LEU A 296 23.47 -22.38 -1.41
C LEU A 296 23.04 -23.84 -1.17
N LEU A 297 22.65 -24.53 -2.22
CA LEU A 297 22.29 -25.96 -2.16
C LEU A 297 23.47 -26.85 -1.74
N ASP A 298 24.67 -26.61 -2.23
CA ASP A 298 25.86 -27.37 -1.83
C ASP A 298 26.24 -27.11 -0.36
N ARG A 299 26.04 -25.91 0.13
CA ARG A 299 26.20 -25.58 1.56
C ARG A 299 25.16 -26.29 2.42
N MET A 300 23.90 -26.25 2.02
CA MET A 300 22.81 -26.98 2.72
C MET A 300 23.07 -28.47 2.75
N ARG A 301 23.45 -29.10 1.63
CA ARG A 301 23.79 -30.54 1.57
C ARG A 301 24.88 -30.92 2.57
N ARG A 302 25.95 -30.11 2.67
CA ARG A 302 27.03 -30.35 3.64
C ARG A 302 26.53 -30.28 5.08
N GLN A 303 25.76 -29.26 5.43
CA GLN A 303 25.20 -29.11 6.78
C GLN A 303 24.27 -30.25 7.16
N LEU A 304 23.42 -30.70 6.25
CA LEU A 304 22.52 -31.84 6.46
C LEU A 304 23.30 -33.16 6.60
N GLN A 305 24.38 -33.35 5.85
CA GLN A 305 25.24 -34.52 5.98
C GLN A 305 25.94 -34.55 7.34
N GLU A 306 26.48 -33.41 7.79
CA GLU A 306 27.09 -33.33 9.14
C GLU A 306 26.07 -33.60 10.24
N ALA A 307 24.88 -33.02 10.18
CA ALA A 307 23.80 -33.24 11.14
C ALA A 307 23.39 -34.75 11.19
N ARG A 308 23.37 -35.40 10.03
CA ARG A 308 23.08 -36.85 9.93
C ARG A 308 24.19 -37.69 10.54
N LEU A 309 25.47 -37.39 10.29
CA LEU A 309 26.62 -38.08 10.87
C LEU A 309 26.66 -37.97 12.40
N GLN A 310 26.18 -36.82 12.93
CA GLN A 310 26.06 -36.57 14.36
C GLN A 310 24.78 -37.21 14.99
N GLY A 311 23.96 -37.90 14.21
CA GLY A 311 22.72 -38.52 14.69
C GLY A 311 21.61 -37.54 15.05
N ARG A 312 21.72 -36.26 14.67
CA ARG A 312 20.71 -35.23 14.96
C ARG A 312 19.47 -35.33 14.09
N ILE A 313 19.61 -35.84 12.87
CA ILE A 313 18.51 -36.01 11.91
C ILE A 313 18.68 -37.35 11.16
N SER A 314 17.56 -37.92 10.74
CA SER A 314 17.53 -39.10 9.88
C SER A 314 17.80 -38.76 8.40
N ALA A 315 18.09 -39.72 7.58
CA ALA A 315 18.23 -39.56 6.12
C ALA A 315 16.93 -39.04 5.46
N ARG A 316 15.76 -39.46 5.99
CA ARG A 316 14.45 -39.01 5.49
C ARG A 316 14.23 -37.53 5.76
N GLU A 317 14.55 -37.07 6.97
CA GLU A 317 14.47 -35.67 7.35
C GLU A 317 15.44 -34.80 6.52
N ALA A 318 16.70 -35.26 6.36
CA ALA A 318 17.67 -34.52 5.53
C ALA A 318 17.18 -34.32 4.08
N ASN A 319 16.59 -35.35 3.48
CA ASN A 319 16.03 -35.26 2.14
C ASN A 319 14.80 -34.33 2.09
N ARG A 320 13.95 -34.33 3.13
CA ARG A 320 12.81 -33.40 3.23
C ARG A 320 13.28 -31.94 3.33
N PHE A 321 14.23 -31.65 4.22
CA PHE A 321 14.81 -30.33 4.39
C PHE A 321 15.43 -29.81 3.09
N LEU A 322 16.22 -30.67 2.41
CA LEU A 322 16.84 -30.24 1.14
C LEU A 322 15.79 -29.92 0.07
N ARG A 323 14.73 -30.72 0.00
CA ARG A 323 13.63 -30.46 -0.94
C ARG A 323 12.90 -29.16 -0.63
N CYS A 324 12.47 -28.94 0.62
CA CYS A 324 11.81 -27.70 1.02
C CYS A 324 12.70 -26.46 0.78
N TYR A 325 14.02 -26.58 1.02
CA TYR A 325 14.95 -25.49 0.75
C TYR A 325 15.07 -25.21 -0.75
N GLN A 326 15.11 -26.24 -1.59
CA GLN A 326 15.14 -26.09 -3.03
C GLN A 326 13.83 -25.52 -3.59
N GLU A 327 12.68 -26.01 -3.11
CA GLU A 327 11.36 -25.48 -3.46
C GLU A 327 11.24 -24.01 -3.08
N GLY A 328 11.72 -23.62 -1.88
CA GLY A 328 11.74 -22.23 -1.46
C GLY A 328 12.64 -21.31 -2.30
N LEU A 329 13.77 -21.82 -2.83
CA LEU A 329 14.59 -21.04 -3.77
C LEU A 329 13.94 -20.87 -5.13
N GLN A 330 13.09 -21.78 -5.56
CA GLN A 330 12.34 -21.72 -6.81
C GLN A 330 10.98 -21.02 -6.65
N GLY A 331 10.58 -20.70 -5.42
CA GLY A 331 9.34 -20.01 -5.12
C GLY A 331 9.34 -18.58 -5.60
N TYR A 332 8.14 -18.03 -5.79
CA TYR A 332 7.92 -16.64 -6.13
C TYR A 332 8.34 -15.72 -4.97
N THR A 333 8.70 -14.47 -5.24
CA THR A 333 9.16 -13.53 -4.22
C THR A 333 8.04 -12.89 -3.42
N TYR A 334 6.80 -13.02 -3.84
CA TYR A 334 5.61 -12.54 -3.15
C TYR A 334 4.84 -13.70 -2.49
N LEU A 335 3.78 -13.38 -1.75
CA LEU A 335 2.96 -14.39 -1.10
C LEU A 335 2.16 -15.17 -2.14
N GLU A 336 2.12 -16.48 -1.99
CA GLU A 336 1.29 -17.38 -2.79
C GLU A 336 0.31 -18.10 -1.84
N ASP A 337 -0.91 -18.32 -2.30
CA ASP A 337 -1.85 -19.17 -1.56
C ASP A 337 -1.27 -20.57 -1.42
N GLU A 338 -1.34 -21.14 -0.21
CA GLU A 338 -0.97 -22.53 0.00
C GLU A 338 -1.86 -23.40 -0.91
N SER A 339 -1.29 -23.92 -1.99
CA SER A 339 -1.99 -24.88 -2.83
C SER A 339 -2.45 -26.04 -1.96
N PRO A 340 -3.73 -26.42 -1.93
CA PRO A 340 -4.21 -27.55 -1.15
C PRO A 340 -3.62 -28.85 -1.73
N GLY A 341 -2.41 -29.23 -1.26
CA GLY A 341 -1.70 -30.43 -1.73
C GLY A 341 -0.21 -30.50 -1.41
N ALA A 342 0.39 -29.50 -0.83
CA ALA A 342 1.81 -29.49 -0.44
C ALA A 342 2.00 -29.86 1.04
N VAL A 343 1.63 -31.08 1.44
CA VAL A 343 2.00 -31.71 2.74
C VAL A 343 2.60 -33.10 2.50
#